data_575cc114e193451e77b069ef5d410be7
#
_entry.id   575cc114e193451e77b069ef5d410be7
#
_cell.length_a   1.000
_cell.length_b   1.000
_cell.length_c   1.000
_cell.angle_alpha   90.00
_cell.angle_beta   90.00
_cell.angle_gamma   90.00
#
_symmetry.space_group_name_H-M   'P 1'
#
loop_
_entity.id
_entity.type
_entity.pdbx_description
1 polymer ?
#
loop_
_entity_poly.entity_id
_entity_poly.type
_entity_poly.pdbx_seq_one_letter_code
_entity_poly.pdbx_strand_id
1 'polypeptide(L)'
;MVVGDVTTGTDVLVIGAGPAGYVAAIRAGQLDLDVTLVEKDAYGGTCLNYGCIPSKALITATDIAHDARNAEQMGIHADPAIDLSGMVSWKDDVVDQLTGGVEKLCKANGINLMEGTATFTDESTVRISHDGDGQGSETLEFEHAIVATGSSPIEIPNFSYGDEPVLNSRQALSLDSVPDSLVVVGAGYIGMELASVFAKLGTDVTVIEMLDEMLPGYDDDLKRPVKQRATDLGIEFEFGYTAAEWSEREDGSGIRVVADPVDGADVAADGGTAAGETEVEAEDEDENEEPAPLELDAEKVLVAVGRRPVSDTLDLDAAGVDIDDNGFIETDSRARTSVDHIYAVGDVAGEPMLAHKGSMEGQVAAEVIAGEPSAIDYQAMPAVVFTDPEIATVGMTETDAADAGFDTVVGTFPFRASGRALTTGESDGFVKIVAEEDEGYVLGASIVGPEASELVAELGLAIELGATLEDVASTVHTHPTLSESVMEAAENALGHAIHTLNR
;
A
#
# COMPACT_ATOMS: atom_id res chain seq x y z
N MET A 1 7.82 -0.38 48.29
CA MET A 1 7.51 -1.81 48.18
C MET A 1 7.90 -2.19 46.76
N VAL A 2 8.88 -3.05 46.60
CA VAL A 2 9.14 -3.65 45.26
C VAL A 2 7.99 -4.61 45.06
N VAL A 3 7.06 -4.25 44.21
CA VAL A 3 6.05 -5.19 43.71
C VAL A 3 6.84 -6.13 42.81
N GLY A 4 6.94 -7.41 43.17
CA GLY A 4 7.57 -8.42 42.34
C GLY A 4 6.85 -8.50 41.00
N ASP A 5 7.58 -8.72 39.91
CA ASP A 5 7.05 -9.03 38.57
C ASP A 5 6.01 -10.14 38.73
N VAL A 6 4.77 -9.88 38.36
CA VAL A 6 3.72 -10.89 38.29
C VAL A 6 3.86 -11.54 36.93
N THR A 7 4.34 -12.77 36.89
CA THR A 7 4.35 -13.57 35.65
C THR A 7 2.94 -14.06 35.38
N THR A 8 2.40 -13.70 34.22
CA THR A 8 1.12 -14.19 33.68
C THR A 8 1.40 -15.06 32.46
N GLY A 9 0.49 -15.96 32.08
CA GLY A 9 0.65 -16.86 30.93
C GLY A 9 -0.53 -16.74 29.98
N THR A 10 -0.31 -17.05 28.70
CA THR A 10 -1.31 -17.09 27.63
C THR A 10 -0.97 -18.21 26.63
N ASP A 11 -1.95 -18.81 25.97
CA ASP A 11 -1.71 -19.81 24.93
C ASP A 11 -1.08 -19.12 23.70
N VAL A 12 -1.63 -17.96 23.31
CA VAL A 12 -1.15 -17.20 22.13
C VAL A 12 -0.89 -15.75 22.50
N LEU A 13 0.34 -15.34 22.33
CA LEU A 13 0.73 -13.93 22.38
C LEU A 13 0.74 -13.35 20.96
N VAL A 14 0.02 -12.25 20.72
CA VAL A 14 0.10 -11.49 19.47
C VAL A 14 0.75 -10.13 19.75
N ILE A 15 1.81 -9.80 19.01
CA ILE A 15 2.57 -8.55 19.17
C ILE A 15 2.31 -7.63 17.98
N GLY A 16 1.57 -6.53 18.24
CA GLY A 16 1.09 -5.58 17.24
C GLY A 16 -0.38 -5.81 16.87
N ALA A 17 -1.17 -4.74 16.90
CA ALA A 17 -2.61 -4.75 16.65
C ALA A 17 -2.99 -4.14 15.29
N GLY A 18 -2.09 -4.19 14.29
CA GLY A 18 -2.41 -3.89 12.89
C GLY A 18 -3.32 -4.96 12.27
N PRO A 19 -3.69 -4.83 10.95
CA PRO A 19 -4.58 -5.78 10.28
C PRO A 19 -4.18 -7.25 10.42
N ALA A 20 -2.90 -7.55 10.35
CA ALA A 20 -2.41 -8.91 10.56
C ALA A 20 -2.65 -9.38 12.01
N GLY A 21 -2.29 -8.56 13.00
CA GLY A 21 -2.32 -8.95 14.41
C GLY A 21 -3.72 -9.04 14.99
N TYR A 22 -4.59 -8.01 14.79
CA TYR A 22 -5.94 -8.10 15.35
C TYR A 22 -6.79 -9.20 14.68
N VAL A 23 -6.56 -9.48 13.39
CA VAL A 23 -7.24 -10.58 12.70
C VAL A 23 -6.75 -11.93 13.23
N ALA A 24 -5.43 -12.11 13.41
CA ALA A 24 -4.87 -13.30 14.02
C ALA A 24 -5.42 -13.54 15.44
N ALA A 25 -5.44 -12.47 16.27
CA ALA A 25 -5.96 -12.56 17.63
C ALA A 25 -7.43 -12.97 17.67
N ILE A 26 -8.29 -12.31 16.85
CA ILE A 26 -9.71 -12.64 16.77
C ILE A 26 -9.89 -14.09 16.29
N ARG A 27 -9.14 -14.51 15.25
CA ARG A 27 -9.25 -15.88 14.74
C ARG A 27 -8.82 -16.91 15.76
N ALA A 28 -7.73 -16.70 16.48
CA ALA A 28 -7.28 -17.56 17.56
C ALA A 28 -8.32 -17.66 18.69
N GLY A 29 -8.92 -16.54 19.11
CA GLY A 29 -10.01 -16.54 20.09
C GLY A 29 -11.26 -17.28 19.62
N GLN A 30 -11.60 -17.22 18.31
CA GLN A 30 -12.69 -18.02 17.71
C GLN A 30 -12.40 -19.54 17.71
N LEU A 31 -11.14 -19.91 17.84
CA LEU A 31 -10.67 -21.30 17.94
C LEU A 31 -10.46 -21.73 19.40
N ASP A 32 -11.07 -21.00 20.35
CA ASP A 32 -11.07 -21.29 21.79
C ASP A 32 -9.68 -21.25 22.47
N LEU A 33 -8.70 -20.51 21.88
CA LEU A 33 -7.39 -20.28 22.49
C LEU A 33 -7.44 -19.08 23.44
N ASP A 34 -6.63 -19.11 24.51
CA ASP A 34 -6.41 -17.95 25.40
C ASP A 34 -5.40 -17.00 24.75
N VAL A 35 -5.86 -15.78 24.39
CA VAL A 35 -5.08 -14.85 23.57
C VAL A 35 -4.81 -13.55 24.32
N THR A 36 -3.55 -13.12 24.30
CA THR A 36 -3.15 -11.78 24.70
C THR A 36 -2.62 -11.02 23.49
N LEU A 37 -3.21 -9.85 23.18
CA LEU A 37 -2.79 -8.93 22.13
C LEU A 37 -2.11 -7.71 22.75
N VAL A 38 -0.84 -7.50 22.42
CA VAL A 38 -0.04 -6.35 22.91
C VAL A 38 0.11 -5.32 21.81
N GLU A 39 -0.23 -4.06 22.12
CA GLU A 39 -0.11 -2.92 21.19
C GLU A 39 0.57 -1.74 21.90
N LYS A 40 1.52 -1.09 21.22
CA LYS A 40 2.29 0.04 21.78
C LYS A 40 1.72 1.41 21.45
N ASP A 41 0.92 1.54 20.37
CA ASP A 41 0.41 2.85 19.88
C ASP A 41 -1.14 2.82 19.84
N ALA A 42 -1.73 2.20 18.80
CA ALA A 42 -3.19 2.22 18.64
C ALA A 42 -3.70 0.93 17.98
N TYR A 43 -4.82 0.39 18.51
CA TYR A 43 -5.51 -0.75 17.89
C TYR A 43 -5.95 -0.42 16.48
N GLY A 44 -5.72 -1.36 15.55
CA GLY A 44 -5.92 -1.15 14.11
C GLY A 44 -4.61 -0.82 13.36
N GLY A 45 -3.54 -0.49 14.11
CA GLY A 45 -2.19 -0.23 13.58
C GLY A 45 -2.13 0.89 12.54
N THR A 46 -1.08 0.89 11.73
CA THR A 46 -0.85 1.92 10.70
C THR A 46 -2.02 2.04 9.72
N CYS A 47 -2.53 0.92 9.21
CA CYS A 47 -3.57 0.93 8.17
C CYS A 47 -4.82 1.70 8.59
N LEU A 48 -5.37 1.44 9.79
CA LEU A 48 -6.61 2.06 10.24
C LEU A 48 -6.40 3.48 10.76
N ASN A 49 -5.28 3.73 11.45
CA ASN A 49 -5.07 5.01 12.15
C ASN A 49 -4.33 6.05 11.30
N TYR A 50 -3.38 5.64 10.47
CA TYR A 50 -2.37 6.54 9.88
C TYR A 50 -2.08 6.27 8.40
N GLY A 51 -2.74 5.28 7.77
CA GLY A 51 -2.44 4.81 6.41
C GLY A 51 -3.68 4.68 5.54
N CYS A 52 -4.07 3.45 5.22
CA CYS A 52 -5.09 3.13 4.21
C CYS A 52 -6.43 3.84 4.43
N ILE A 53 -6.97 3.79 5.65
CA ILE A 53 -8.30 4.36 5.93
C ILE A 53 -8.27 5.89 5.90
N PRO A 54 -7.39 6.58 6.64
CA PRO A 54 -7.37 8.03 6.59
C PRO A 54 -6.98 8.59 5.22
N SER A 55 -6.10 7.92 4.44
CA SER A 55 -5.79 8.39 3.10
C SER A 55 -6.99 8.27 2.15
N LYS A 56 -7.72 7.14 2.18
CA LYS A 56 -8.91 6.93 1.33
C LYS A 56 -10.05 7.86 1.73
N ALA A 57 -10.20 8.20 3.00
CA ALA A 57 -11.14 9.23 3.42
C ALA A 57 -10.81 10.60 2.81
N LEU A 58 -9.54 11.03 2.85
CA LEU A 58 -9.14 12.31 2.22
C LEU A 58 -9.22 12.25 0.69
N ILE A 59 -8.82 11.15 0.04
CA ILE A 59 -9.00 10.94 -1.41
C ILE A 59 -10.47 11.16 -1.76
N THR A 60 -11.40 10.43 -1.12
CA THR A 60 -12.85 10.58 -1.38
C THR A 60 -13.33 12.02 -1.21
N ALA A 61 -12.91 12.70 -0.15
CA ALA A 61 -13.34 14.08 0.10
C ALA A 61 -12.80 15.06 -0.95
N THR A 62 -11.55 14.87 -1.40
CA THR A 62 -10.93 15.71 -2.44
C THR A 62 -11.49 15.42 -3.82
N ASP A 63 -11.81 14.15 -4.12
CA ASP A 63 -12.45 13.75 -5.37
C ASP A 63 -13.82 14.41 -5.53
N ILE A 64 -14.67 14.36 -4.50
CA ILE A 64 -15.96 15.05 -4.51
C ILE A 64 -15.82 16.55 -4.81
N ALA A 65 -14.81 17.20 -4.23
CA ALA A 65 -14.58 18.62 -4.47
C ALA A 65 -14.05 18.88 -5.89
N HIS A 66 -13.15 18.05 -6.38
CA HIS A 66 -12.58 18.10 -7.72
C HIS A 66 -13.66 17.86 -8.79
N ASP A 67 -14.46 16.80 -8.65
CA ASP A 67 -15.53 16.45 -9.57
C ASP A 67 -16.59 17.56 -9.66
N ALA A 68 -16.96 18.12 -8.51
CA ALA A 68 -17.90 19.24 -8.48
C ALA A 68 -17.38 20.46 -9.27
N ARG A 69 -16.07 20.77 -9.19
CA ARG A 69 -15.45 21.87 -9.98
C ARG A 69 -15.46 21.58 -11.48
N ASN A 70 -15.29 20.30 -11.87
CA ASN A 70 -15.09 19.87 -13.26
C ASN A 70 -16.39 19.37 -13.94
N ALA A 71 -17.55 19.47 -13.30
CA ALA A 71 -18.82 18.97 -13.81
C ALA A 71 -19.56 19.94 -14.76
N GLU A 72 -18.89 20.96 -15.31
CA GLU A 72 -19.52 21.94 -16.22
C GLU A 72 -20.12 21.29 -17.47
N GLN A 73 -19.46 20.29 -18.03
CA GLN A 73 -19.98 19.53 -19.18
C GLN A 73 -21.30 18.79 -18.88
N MET A 74 -21.54 18.48 -17.59
CA MET A 74 -22.81 17.91 -17.12
C MET A 74 -23.86 18.98 -16.80
N GLY A 75 -23.53 20.29 -16.97
CA GLY A 75 -24.39 21.43 -16.64
C GLY A 75 -24.38 21.80 -15.16
N ILE A 76 -23.38 21.31 -14.40
CA ILE A 76 -23.19 21.65 -13.00
C ILE A 76 -22.06 22.67 -12.89
N HIS A 77 -22.35 23.82 -12.29
CA HIS A 77 -21.38 24.89 -12.04
C HIS A 77 -21.22 25.04 -10.54
N ALA A 78 -20.10 24.62 -9.99
CA ALA A 78 -19.81 24.65 -8.56
C ALA A 78 -18.41 25.17 -8.30
N ASP A 79 -18.24 25.89 -7.19
CA ASP A 79 -16.96 26.32 -6.65
C ASP A 79 -16.94 25.99 -5.17
N PRO A 80 -16.69 24.70 -4.81
CA PRO A 80 -16.73 24.26 -3.43
C PRO A 80 -15.63 24.94 -2.62
N ALA A 81 -16.02 25.52 -1.48
CA ALA A 81 -15.06 26.00 -0.49
C ALA A 81 -14.42 24.81 0.23
N ILE A 82 -13.10 24.81 0.31
CA ILE A 82 -12.33 23.75 1.00
C ILE A 82 -12.16 24.14 2.47
N ASP A 83 -12.49 23.21 3.37
CA ASP A 83 -12.23 23.26 4.80
C ASP A 83 -11.44 21.98 5.17
N LEU A 84 -10.11 22.05 5.05
CA LEU A 84 -9.26 20.89 5.36
C LEU A 84 -9.41 20.43 6.81
N SER A 85 -9.52 21.34 7.77
CA SER A 85 -9.76 20.99 9.17
C SER A 85 -11.05 20.20 9.35
N GLY A 86 -12.11 20.58 8.63
CA GLY A 86 -13.37 19.83 8.57
C GLY A 86 -13.21 18.45 7.93
N MET A 87 -12.43 18.32 6.83
CA MET A 87 -12.14 17.04 6.19
C MET A 87 -11.34 16.11 7.12
N VAL A 88 -10.32 16.65 7.79
CA VAL A 88 -9.51 15.91 8.78
C VAL A 88 -10.37 15.45 9.95
N SER A 89 -11.22 16.31 10.50
CA SER A 89 -12.14 15.91 11.58
C SER A 89 -13.10 14.79 11.15
N TRP A 90 -13.66 14.86 9.94
CA TRP A 90 -14.49 13.77 9.40
C TRP A 90 -13.70 12.47 9.20
N LYS A 91 -12.48 12.56 8.69
CA LYS A 91 -11.56 11.42 8.56
C LYS A 91 -11.27 10.79 9.94
N ASP A 92 -11.03 11.62 10.97
CA ASP A 92 -10.79 11.14 12.34
C ASP A 92 -12.02 10.41 12.91
N ASP A 93 -13.23 10.91 12.67
CA ASP A 93 -14.48 10.24 13.05
C ASP A 93 -14.60 8.83 12.40
N VAL A 94 -14.19 8.69 11.13
CA VAL A 94 -14.15 7.38 10.43
C VAL A 94 -13.13 6.45 11.08
N VAL A 95 -11.93 6.93 11.38
CA VAL A 95 -10.87 6.18 12.06
C VAL A 95 -11.34 5.71 13.43
N ASP A 96 -11.89 6.60 14.26
CA ASP A 96 -12.40 6.30 15.61
C ASP A 96 -13.51 5.25 15.59
N GLN A 97 -14.41 5.33 14.60
CA GLN A 97 -15.47 4.33 14.44
C GLN A 97 -14.90 2.94 14.16
N LEU A 98 -13.90 2.82 13.27
CA LEU A 98 -13.31 1.55 12.89
C LEU A 98 -12.43 0.96 13.99
N THR A 99 -11.55 1.76 14.58
CA THR A 99 -10.65 1.31 15.65
C THR A 99 -11.38 0.92 16.91
N GLY A 100 -12.41 1.69 17.30
CA GLY A 100 -13.34 1.32 18.37
C GLY A 100 -14.16 0.04 18.05
N GLY A 101 -14.36 -0.26 16.76
CA GLY A 101 -14.94 -1.51 16.28
C GLY A 101 -14.00 -2.69 16.51
N VAL A 102 -12.72 -2.56 16.14
CA VAL A 102 -11.69 -3.60 16.34
C VAL A 102 -11.54 -3.93 17.82
N GLU A 103 -11.41 -2.93 18.70
CA GLU A 103 -11.30 -3.14 20.13
C GLU A 103 -12.51 -3.91 20.70
N LYS A 104 -13.73 -3.56 20.28
CA LYS A 104 -14.96 -4.28 20.68
C LYS A 104 -14.96 -5.72 20.19
N LEU A 105 -14.52 -5.97 18.95
CA LEU A 105 -14.45 -7.32 18.39
C LEU A 105 -13.43 -8.18 19.14
N CYS A 106 -12.25 -7.64 19.44
CA CYS A 106 -11.25 -8.33 20.25
C CYS A 106 -11.84 -8.72 21.62
N LYS A 107 -12.43 -7.77 22.35
CA LYS A 107 -13.09 -8.04 23.65
C LYS A 107 -14.22 -9.07 23.56
N ALA A 108 -15.02 -9.01 22.48
CA ALA A 108 -16.13 -9.95 22.26
C ALA A 108 -15.65 -11.38 21.98
N ASN A 109 -14.44 -11.55 21.46
CA ASN A 109 -13.81 -12.85 21.23
C ASN A 109 -12.88 -13.29 22.39
N GLY A 110 -12.95 -12.63 23.54
CA GLY A 110 -12.22 -13.04 24.73
C GLY A 110 -10.75 -12.63 24.78
N ILE A 111 -10.30 -11.78 23.85
CA ILE A 111 -8.90 -11.37 23.77
C ILE A 111 -8.55 -10.44 24.94
N ASN A 112 -7.45 -10.76 25.64
CA ASN A 112 -6.85 -9.87 26.61
C ASN A 112 -6.03 -8.79 25.89
N LEU A 113 -6.43 -7.52 26.04
CA LEU A 113 -5.78 -6.37 25.40
C LEU A 113 -4.79 -5.74 26.38
N MET A 114 -3.53 -5.58 25.97
CA MET A 114 -2.47 -4.98 26.75
C MET A 114 -1.81 -3.84 25.97
N GLU A 115 -1.70 -2.67 26.60
CA GLU A 115 -1.01 -1.52 26.03
C GLU A 115 0.44 -1.51 26.51
N GLY A 116 1.40 -1.49 25.59
CA GLY A 116 2.82 -1.46 25.91
C GLY A 116 3.71 -2.00 24.79
N THR A 117 5.00 -1.89 25.01
CA THR A 117 6.04 -2.40 24.11
C THR A 117 6.53 -3.76 24.58
N ALA A 118 6.33 -4.80 23.75
CA ALA A 118 6.82 -6.14 24.03
C ALA A 118 8.27 -6.31 23.55
N THR A 119 9.08 -7.01 24.35
CA THR A 119 10.48 -7.37 24.03
C THR A 119 10.72 -8.80 24.49
N PHE A 120 11.24 -9.66 23.65
CA PHE A 120 11.59 -11.03 24.03
C PHE A 120 12.72 -11.03 25.07
N THR A 121 12.60 -11.87 26.07
CA THR A 121 13.66 -12.14 27.06
C THR A 121 14.26 -13.53 26.89
N ASP A 122 13.51 -14.43 26.29
CA ASP A 122 13.90 -15.77 25.84
C ASP A 122 12.86 -16.27 24.80
N GLU A 123 12.98 -17.52 24.37
CA GLU A 123 12.12 -18.13 23.34
C GLU A 123 10.64 -18.29 23.71
N SER A 124 10.26 -18.12 24.97
CA SER A 124 8.89 -18.34 25.49
C SER A 124 8.39 -17.24 26.41
N THR A 125 9.14 -16.14 26.55
CA THR A 125 8.86 -15.08 27.51
C THR A 125 9.11 -13.71 26.91
N VAL A 126 8.15 -12.80 27.10
CA VAL A 126 8.31 -11.38 26.77
C VAL A 126 8.20 -10.52 28.01
N ARG A 127 8.91 -9.39 27.98
CA ARG A 127 8.69 -8.27 28.87
C ARG A 127 7.83 -7.24 28.15
N ILE A 128 6.76 -6.79 28.81
CA ILE A 128 5.89 -5.71 28.32
C ILE A 128 6.19 -4.48 29.17
N SER A 129 6.68 -3.41 28.52
CA SER A 129 6.94 -2.12 29.14
C SER A 129 5.78 -1.18 28.83
N HIS A 130 5.18 -0.64 29.89
CA HIS A 130 4.08 0.34 29.76
C HIS A 130 4.63 1.75 29.67
N ASP A 131 4.13 2.56 28.73
CA ASP A 131 4.55 3.95 28.57
C ASP A 131 3.98 4.83 29.67
N GLY A 132 4.84 5.65 30.30
CA GLY A 132 4.49 6.65 31.33
C GLY A 132 5.44 6.64 32.54
N ASP A 133 5.65 7.82 33.12
CA ASP A 133 6.49 7.99 34.33
C ASP A 133 5.92 7.20 35.53
N GLY A 134 6.59 6.08 35.87
CA GLY A 134 6.26 5.26 37.04
C GLY A 134 5.34 4.08 36.74
N GLN A 135 5.03 3.77 35.50
CA GLN A 135 4.42 2.51 35.09
C GLN A 135 5.50 1.42 35.08
N GLY A 136 5.15 0.22 35.62
CA GLY A 136 6.06 -0.92 35.71
C GLY A 136 6.18 -1.65 34.38
N SER A 137 7.02 -2.68 34.38
CA SER A 137 6.97 -3.72 33.34
C SER A 137 6.37 -4.99 33.94
N GLU A 138 5.75 -5.80 33.08
CA GLU A 138 5.28 -7.12 33.45
C GLU A 138 5.90 -8.19 32.52
N THR A 139 5.97 -9.40 33.00
CA THR A 139 6.52 -10.54 32.26
C THR A 139 5.38 -11.46 31.88
N LEU A 140 5.29 -11.83 30.61
CA LEU A 140 4.27 -12.72 30.06
C LEU A 140 4.95 -13.95 29.45
N GLU A 141 4.57 -15.14 29.94
CA GLU A 141 4.92 -16.43 29.33
C GLU A 141 3.87 -16.81 28.29
N PHE A 142 4.27 -17.45 27.19
CA PHE A 142 3.38 -17.86 26.12
C PHE A 142 3.72 -19.28 25.62
N GLU A 143 2.73 -19.99 25.08
CA GLU A 143 2.96 -21.25 24.38
C GLU A 143 3.29 -21.02 22.90
N HIS A 144 2.65 -20.01 22.27
CA HIS A 144 2.88 -19.57 20.90
C HIS A 144 2.93 -18.04 20.82
N ALA A 145 3.75 -17.49 19.92
CA ALA A 145 3.76 -16.07 19.64
C ALA A 145 3.53 -15.78 18.15
N ILE A 146 2.78 -14.70 17.83
CA ILE A 146 2.62 -14.16 16.48
C ILE A 146 3.18 -12.74 16.47
N VAL A 147 4.27 -12.53 15.74
CA VAL A 147 4.86 -11.21 15.51
C VAL A 147 4.15 -10.55 14.34
N ALA A 148 3.45 -9.42 14.62
CA ALA A 148 2.66 -8.64 13.66
C ALA A 148 2.97 -7.14 13.76
N THR A 149 4.23 -6.80 13.99
CA THR A 149 4.71 -5.43 14.27
C THR A 149 4.69 -4.50 13.06
N GLY A 150 4.48 -5.06 11.87
CA GLY A 150 4.30 -4.30 10.65
C GLY A 150 5.56 -3.60 10.15
N SER A 151 5.40 -2.39 9.64
CA SER A 151 6.46 -1.59 9.02
C SER A 151 6.41 -0.13 9.45
N SER A 152 7.51 0.59 9.22
CA SER A 152 7.64 2.04 9.46
C SER A 152 8.14 2.76 8.21
N PRO A 153 7.82 4.06 8.01
CA PRO A 153 8.40 4.85 6.93
C PRO A 153 9.93 4.90 7.03
N ILE A 154 10.59 4.87 5.88
CA ILE A 154 12.03 5.04 5.79
C ILE A 154 12.35 6.52 5.99
N GLU A 155 13.30 6.82 6.90
CA GLU A 155 13.91 8.14 7.01
C GLU A 155 15.12 8.22 6.08
N ILE A 156 15.24 9.31 5.34
CA ILE A 156 16.44 9.58 4.54
C ILE A 156 17.36 10.58 5.27
N PRO A 157 18.67 10.56 4.99
CA PRO A 157 19.60 11.49 5.61
C PRO A 157 19.14 12.95 5.45
N ASN A 158 19.32 13.75 6.51
CA ASN A 158 18.93 15.16 6.59
C ASN A 158 17.43 15.49 6.60
N PHE A 159 16.52 14.49 6.48
CA PHE A 159 15.07 14.67 6.52
C PHE A 159 14.45 13.88 7.67
N SER A 160 14.75 14.29 8.90
CA SER A 160 14.21 13.62 10.09
C SER A 160 12.76 14.00 10.32
N TYR A 161 11.92 13.00 10.62
CA TYR A 161 10.52 13.23 10.97
C TYR A 161 10.39 13.85 12.36
N GLY A 162 9.55 14.86 12.49
CA GLY A 162 9.33 15.61 13.74
C GLY A 162 9.91 17.02 13.72
N ASP A 163 10.77 17.32 12.78
CA ASP A 163 11.17 18.69 12.48
C ASP A 163 10.21 19.25 11.43
N GLU A 164 9.26 20.11 11.84
CA GLU A 164 8.54 20.87 10.81
C GLU A 164 9.59 21.63 9.97
N PRO A 165 9.52 21.55 8.69
CA PRO A 165 8.43 21.21 7.74
C PRO A 165 8.51 19.84 7.07
N VAL A 166 9.34 18.91 7.57
CA VAL A 166 9.51 17.57 7.02
C VAL A 166 8.40 16.65 7.52
N LEU A 167 7.64 16.08 6.59
CA LEU A 167 6.48 15.24 6.85
C LEU A 167 6.71 13.80 6.37
N ASN A 168 6.20 12.84 7.11
CA ASN A 168 5.84 11.53 6.59
C ASN A 168 4.34 11.50 6.23
N SER A 169 3.85 10.37 5.72
CA SER A 169 2.44 10.20 5.35
C SER A 169 1.48 10.42 6.52
N ARG A 170 1.82 9.98 7.76
CA ARG A 170 1.00 10.17 8.95
C ARG A 170 0.80 11.66 9.26
N GLN A 171 1.87 12.45 9.19
CA GLN A 171 1.83 13.89 9.46
C GLN A 171 1.09 14.64 8.34
N ALA A 172 1.32 14.27 7.09
CA ALA A 172 0.63 14.86 5.94
C ALA A 172 -0.91 14.65 6.02
N LEU A 173 -1.37 13.48 6.45
CA LEU A 173 -2.79 13.16 6.65
C LEU A 173 -3.43 13.88 7.84
N SER A 174 -2.65 14.61 8.64
CA SER A 174 -3.11 15.30 9.85
C SER A 174 -2.91 16.81 9.79
N LEU A 175 -2.55 17.35 8.62
CA LEU A 175 -2.44 18.80 8.43
C LEU A 175 -3.81 19.47 8.61
N ASP A 176 -3.83 20.61 9.30
CA ASP A 176 -5.03 21.41 9.55
C ASP A 176 -5.25 22.53 8.53
N SER A 177 -4.26 22.78 7.67
CA SER A 177 -4.29 23.78 6.60
C SER A 177 -3.67 23.20 5.33
N VAL A 178 -4.19 23.65 4.17
CA VAL A 178 -3.63 23.29 2.87
C VAL A 178 -2.34 24.07 2.68
N PRO A 179 -1.18 23.42 2.47
CA PRO A 179 0.06 24.14 2.19
C PRO A 179 0.00 24.79 0.80
N ASP A 180 0.58 25.97 0.65
CA ASP A 180 0.65 26.66 -0.64
C ASP A 180 1.49 25.86 -1.65
N SER A 181 2.56 25.19 -1.18
CA SER A 181 3.45 24.36 -2.02
C SER A 181 4.02 23.17 -1.26
N LEU A 182 4.21 22.07 -1.96
CA LEU A 182 4.67 20.78 -1.41
C LEU A 182 5.67 20.12 -2.35
N VAL A 183 6.84 19.78 -1.83
CA VAL A 183 7.75 18.84 -2.49
C VAL A 183 7.47 17.44 -1.95
N VAL A 184 7.23 16.48 -2.84
CA VAL A 184 7.05 15.06 -2.51
C VAL A 184 8.30 14.32 -2.95
N VAL A 185 8.97 13.63 -2.03
CA VAL A 185 10.14 12.80 -2.31
C VAL A 185 9.69 11.34 -2.36
N GLY A 186 9.79 10.76 -3.55
CA GLY A 186 9.34 9.41 -3.88
C GLY A 186 8.00 9.38 -4.64
N ALA A 187 8.02 8.85 -5.87
CA ALA A 187 6.87 8.67 -6.74
C ALA A 187 6.24 7.27 -6.65
N GLY A 188 6.42 6.57 -5.54
CA GLY A 188 5.71 5.33 -5.21
C GLY A 188 4.22 5.59 -4.91
N TYR A 189 3.44 4.52 -4.62
CA TYR A 189 1.99 4.62 -4.43
C TYR A 189 1.57 5.64 -3.35
N ILE A 190 2.27 5.70 -2.19
CA ILE A 190 1.97 6.67 -1.12
C ILE A 190 2.22 8.11 -1.59
N GLY A 191 3.38 8.34 -2.23
CA GLY A 191 3.74 9.65 -2.74
C GLY A 191 2.74 10.16 -3.78
N MET A 192 2.36 9.31 -4.73
CA MET A 192 1.43 9.68 -5.81
C MET A 192 0.00 9.89 -5.31
N GLU A 193 -0.50 9.05 -4.38
CA GLU A 193 -1.82 9.24 -3.76
C GLU A 193 -1.89 10.59 -3.04
N LEU A 194 -0.91 10.91 -2.19
CA LEU A 194 -0.90 12.16 -1.42
C LEU A 194 -0.60 13.39 -2.30
N ALA A 195 0.28 13.27 -3.30
CA ALA A 195 0.49 14.31 -4.30
C ALA A 195 -0.83 14.69 -4.98
N SER A 196 -1.63 13.69 -5.39
CA SER A 196 -2.94 13.90 -6.01
C SER A 196 -3.93 14.58 -5.05
N VAL A 197 -3.96 14.16 -3.78
CA VAL A 197 -4.81 14.79 -2.75
C VAL A 197 -4.48 16.27 -2.62
N PHE A 198 -3.21 16.63 -2.43
CA PHE A 198 -2.81 18.02 -2.23
C PHE A 198 -2.98 18.87 -3.50
N ALA A 199 -2.68 18.33 -4.69
CA ALA A 199 -2.93 19.02 -5.96
C ALA A 199 -4.43 19.32 -6.15
N LYS A 200 -5.34 18.37 -5.85
CA LYS A 200 -6.80 18.58 -5.89
C LYS A 200 -7.27 19.64 -4.89
N LEU A 201 -6.55 19.83 -3.78
CA LEU A 201 -6.79 20.88 -2.80
C LEU A 201 -6.27 22.26 -3.25
N GLY A 202 -5.42 22.33 -4.29
CA GLY A 202 -4.86 23.55 -4.84
C GLY A 202 -3.43 23.87 -4.41
N THR A 203 -2.72 22.91 -3.84
CA THR A 203 -1.29 23.00 -3.53
C THR A 203 -0.47 22.92 -4.82
N ASP A 204 0.56 23.73 -4.98
CA ASP A 204 1.59 23.55 -6.00
C ASP A 204 2.49 22.36 -5.61
N VAL A 205 2.43 21.26 -6.39
CA VAL A 205 3.12 19.99 -6.03
C VAL A 205 4.23 19.69 -7.03
N THR A 206 5.44 19.45 -6.51
CA THR A 206 6.58 18.90 -7.27
C THR A 206 6.99 17.57 -6.67
N VAL A 207 7.08 16.52 -7.51
CA VAL A 207 7.50 15.17 -7.11
C VAL A 207 8.92 14.93 -7.58
N ILE A 208 9.82 14.58 -6.63
CA ILE A 208 11.20 14.15 -6.89
C ILE A 208 11.22 12.62 -6.85
N GLU A 209 11.79 11.98 -7.87
CA GLU A 209 11.96 10.53 -7.92
C GLU A 209 13.35 10.18 -8.44
N MET A 210 14.02 9.25 -7.76
CA MET A 210 15.36 8.81 -8.15
C MET A 210 15.39 7.97 -9.43
N LEU A 211 14.29 7.28 -9.71
CA LEU A 211 14.10 6.52 -10.94
C LEU A 211 13.68 7.44 -12.09
N ASP A 212 13.65 6.90 -13.29
CA ASP A 212 13.28 7.63 -14.51
C ASP A 212 11.76 7.68 -14.74
N GLU A 213 10.97 7.03 -13.87
CA GLU A 213 9.51 6.95 -13.98
C GLU A 213 8.84 6.81 -12.60
N MET A 214 7.57 7.22 -12.52
CA MET A 214 6.72 7.02 -11.35
C MET A 214 6.21 5.59 -11.24
N LEU A 215 5.73 5.19 -10.04
CA LEU A 215 5.11 3.89 -9.75
C LEU A 215 5.97 2.72 -10.25
N PRO A 216 7.19 2.55 -9.73
CA PRO A 216 8.07 1.46 -10.12
C PRO A 216 7.38 0.10 -9.91
N GLY A 217 7.62 -0.84 -10.80
CA GLY A 217 7.01 -2.18 -10.77
C GLY A 217 5.65 -2.29 -11.47
N TYR A 218 5.08 -1.20 -12.00
CA TYR A 218 3.88 -1.23 -12.84
C TYR A 218 4.24 -1.06 -14.33
N ASP A 219 3.49 -1.72 -15.22
CA ASP A 219 3.64 -1.60 -16.66
C ASP A 219 3.42 -0.15 -17.14
N ASP A 220 4.14 0.29 -18.18
CA ASP A 220 4.08 1.66 -18.71
C ASP A 220 2.69 2.04 -19.24
N ASP A 221 1.93 1.08 -19.75
CA ASP A 221 0.57 1.33 -20.21
C ASP A 221 -0.40 1.66 -19.07
N LEU A 222 -0.16 1.12 -17.88
CA LEU A 222 -0.91 1.45 -16.65
C LEU A 222 -0.53 2.82 -16.10
N LYS A 223 0.76 3.16 -16.10
CA LYS A 223 1.28 4.44 -15.59
C LYS A 223 0.83 5.64 -16.43
N ARG A 224 0.70 5.45 -17.76
CA ARG A 224 0.44 6.56 -18.70
C ARG A 224 -0.84 7.35 -18.40
N PRO A 225 -2.02 6.75 -18.15
CA PRO A 225 -3.22 7.50 -17.78
C PRO A 225 -3.06 8.27 -16.47
N VAL A 226 -2.40 7.67 -15.47
CA VAL A 226 -2.14 8.30 -14.17
C VAL A 226 -1.19 9.50 -14.32
N LYS A 227 -0.09 9.34 -15.07
CA LYS A 227 0.86 10.43 -15.34
C LYS A 227 0.19 11.60 -16.05
N GLN A 228 -0.65 11.31 -17.06
CA GLN A 228 -1.39 12.36 -17.77
C GLN A 228 -2.31 13.10 -16.81
N ARG A 229 -3.09 12.42 -15.99
CA ARG A 229 -4.00 13.05 -15.02
C ARG A 229 -3.24 13.85 -13.96
N ALA A 230 -2.13 13.31 -13.44
CA ALA A 230 -1.26 14.03 -12.49
C ALA A 230 -0.73 15.34 -13.10
N THR A 231 -0.29 15.31 -14.36
CA THR A 231 0.15 16.50 -15.09
C THR A 231 -1.01 17.49 -15.31
N ASP A 232 -2.21 17.00 -15.64
CA ASP A 232 -3.40 17.84 -15.82
C ASP A 232 -3.85 18.50 -14.50
N LEU A 233 -3.55 17.87 -13.35
CA LEU A 233 -3.72 18.43 -12.01
C LEU A 233 -2.64 19.46 -11.64
N GLY A 234 -1.60 19.64 -12.47
CA GLY A 234 -0.51 20.58 -12.25
C GLY A 234 0.66 20.00 -11.45
N ILE A 235 0.71 18.69 -11.24
CA ILE A 235 1.85 18.05 -10.58
C ILE A 235 3.05 18.07 -11.52
N GLU A 236 4.17 18.61 -11.05
CA GLU A 236 5.46 18.62 -11.74
C GLU A 236 6.31 17.42 -11.28
N PHE A 237 7.12 16.85 -12.19
CA PHE A 237 7.96 15.69 -11.93
C PHE A 237 9.42 15.97 -12.24
N GLU A 238 10.30 15.66 -11.29
CA GLU A 238 11.74 15.70 -11.43
C GLU A 238 12.30 14.28 -11.24
N PHE A 239 12.48 13.56 -12.34
CA PHE A 239 13.00 12.20 -12.39
C PHE A 239 14.52 12.18 -12.47
N GLY A 240 15.16 11.13 -11.93
CA GLY A 240 16.60 10.98 -11.87
C GLY A 240 17.27 11.85 -10.81
N TYR A 241 16.53 12.27 -9.78
CA TYR A 241 17.02 13.08 -8.68
C TYR A 241 16.71 12.48 -7.32
N THR A 242 17.62 12.65 -6.37
CA THR A 242 17.43 12.28 -4.96
C THR A 242 17.49 13.51 -4.07
N ALA A 243 16.60 13.60 -3.06
CA ALA A 243 16.64 14.71 -2.11
C ALA A 243 17.88 14.59 -1.21
N ALA A 244 18.73 15.63 -1.19
CA ALA A 244 20.01 15.65 -0.50
C ALA A 244 19.95 16.41 0.84
N GLU A 245 19.40 17.62 0.82
CA GLU A 245 19.28 18.48 2.00
C GLU A 245 18.13 19.47 1.88
N TRP A 246 17.75 20.06 3.00
CA TRP A 246 16.83 21.19 3.03
C TRP A 246 17.30 22.28 3.97
N SER A 247 16.84 23.51 3.77
CA SER A 247 17.11 24.66 4.64
C SER A 247 15.92 25.59 4.70
N GLU A 248 15.76 26.31 5.81
CA GLU A 248 14.78 27.42 5.89
C GLU A 248 15.16 28.54 4.92
N ARG A 249 14.19 29.14 4.28
CA ARG A 249 14.39 30.30 3.44
C ARG A 249 14.63 31.54 4.28
N GLU A 250 15.54 32.42 3.83
CA GLU A 250 15.91 33.65 4.55
C GLU A 250 14.73 34.57 4.85
N ASP A 251 13.69 34.53 4.02
CA ASP A 251 12.48 35.35 4.16
C ASP A 251 11.43 34.72 5.10
N GLY A 252 11.67 33.50 5.60
CA GLY A 252 10.76 32.76 6.46
C GLY A 252 9.49 32.25 5.79
N SER A 253 9.43 32.24 4.45
CA SER A 253 8.25 31.83 3.67
C SER A 253 8.19 30.33 3.36
N GLY A 254 9.01 29.51 4.02
CA GLY A 254 9.09 28.08 3.76
C GLY A 254 10.51 27.56 3.73
N ILE A 255 10.74 26.53 2.95
CA ILE A 255 12.02 25.83 2.83
C ILE A 255 12.52 25.80 1.41
N ARG A 256 13.79 25.50 1.28
CA ARG A 256 14.44 25.11 0.02
C ARG A 256 14.92 23.69 0.15
N VAL A 257 14.48 22.82 -0.75
CA VAL A 257 14.94 21.44 -0.91
C VAL A 257 15.97 21.42 -2.03
N VAL A 258 17.12 20.81 -1.78
CA VAL A 258 18.15 20.56 -2.78
C VAL A 258 18.08 19.10 -3.17
N ALA A 259 18.01 18.82 -4.46
CA ALA A 259 18.03 17.48 -5.01
C ALA A 259 19.23 17.29 -5.93
N ASP A 260 20.00 16.24 -5.68
CA ASP A 260 21.16 15.87 -6.49
C ASP A 260 20.77 14.90 -7.60
N PRO A 261 21.35 15.02 -8.78
CA PRO A 261 21.15 14.04 -9.84
C PRO A 261 21.70 12.68 -9.42
N VAL A 262 21.00 11.61 -9.79
CA VAL A 262 21.44 10.24 -9.52
C VAL A 262 22.36 9.79 -10.64
N ASP A 263 23.59 9.36 -10.30
CA ASP A 263 24.50 8.74 -11.26
C ASP A 263 23.92 7.39 -11.70
N GLY A 264 23.93 7.10 -13.01
CA GLY A 264 23.35 5.87 -13.58
C GLY A 264 23.89 4.54 -13.00
N ALA A 265 24.91 4.59 -12.12
CA ALA A 265 25.44 3.44 -11.39
C ALA A 265 24.66 3.18 -10.07
N ASP A 266 24.01 4.18 -9.50
CA ASP A 266 23.31 4.06 -8.19
C ASP A 266 21.90 3.47 -8.34
N VAL A 267 21.28 3.62 -9.52
CA VAL A 267 19.94 3.08 -9.83
C VAL A 267 19.91 1.54 -9.83
N ALA A 268 21.07 0.88 -10.04
CA ALA A 268 21.19 -0.59 -10.11
C ALA A 268 21.32 -1.28 -8.74
N ALA A 269 21.50 -0.55 -7.64
CA ALA A 269 21.79 -1.11 -6.32
C ALA A 269 20.53 -1.43 -5.50
N ASP A 270 19.35 -0.90 -5.87
CA ASP A 270 18.12 -1.03 -5.09
C ASP A 270 17.09 -1.95 -5.78
N GLY A 271 17.45 -3.24 -5.95
CA GLY A 271 16.52 -4.37 -6.03
C GLY A 271 15.60 -4.51 -7.25
N GLY A 272 15.85 -3.84 -8.36
CA GLY A 272 15.12 -4.05 -9.62
C GLY A 272 15.86 -5.00 -10.56
N THR A 273 15.28 -6.15 -10.91
CA THR A 273 15.78 -7.02 -11.97
C THR A 273 15.74 -6.28 -13.30
N ALA A 274 16.93 -6.02 -13.85
CA ALA A 274 17.11 -5.37 -15.14
C ALA A 274 16.46 -6.19 -16.26
N ALA A 275 15.44 -5.65 -16.90
CA ALA A 275 14.90 -6.16 -18.16
C ALA A 275 15.56 -5.39 -19.32
N GLY A 276 16.29 -6.16 -20.13
CA GLY A 276 16.56 -6.03 -21.56
C GLY A 276 16.90 -4.65 -22.15
N GLU A 277 18.17 -4.44 -22.45
CA GLU A 277 18.67 -3.37 -23.32
C GLU A 277 18.03 -3.45 -24.71
N THR A 278 17.20 -2.48 -25.05
CA THR A 278 16.91 -2.13 -26.45
C THR A 278 17.68 -0.87 -26.79
N GLU A 279 18.73 -1.03 -27.60
CA GLU A 279 19.44 0.08 -28.21
C GLU A 279 18.49 0.89 -29.10
N VAL A 280 18.14 2.08 -28.65
CA VAL A 280 17.57 3.13 -29.51
C VAL A 280 18.73 4.07 -29.85
N GLU A 281 19.07 4.14 -31.13
CA GLU A 281 20.03 5.12 -31.64
C GLU A 281 19.50 6.54 -31.36
N ALA A 282 20.13 7.23 -30.39
CA ALA A 282 19.90 8.65 -30.14
C ALA A 282 20.72 9.47 -31.09
N GLU A 283 20.07 10.40 -31.79
CA GLU A 283 20.73 11.46 -32.57
C GLU A 283 21.45 12.42 -31.62
N ASP A 284 22.73 12.73 -31.96
CA ASP A 284 23.64 13.64 -31.25
C ASP A 284 23.02 15.02 -30.94
N GLU A 285 22.70 15.27 -29.67
CA GLU A 285 22.61 16.64 -29.14
C GLU A 285 23.55 16.77 -27.93
N ASP A 286 24.52 17.69 -28.05
CA ASP A 286 25.50 18.21 -27.08
C ASP A 286 25.73 17.40 -25.77
N GLU A 287 26.51 16.33 -25.85
CA GLU A 287 27.10 15.63 -24.70
C GLU A 287 28.15 16.52 -24.02
N ASN A 288 27.85 17.06 -22.81
CA ASN A 288 28.80 17.27 -21.69
C ASN A 288 28.36 18.31 -20.64
N GLU A 289 27.11 18.42 -20.28
CA GLU A 289 26.79 19.04 -18.98
C GLU A 289 26.24 17.94 -18.06
N GLU A 290 27.03 17.54 -17.03
CA GLU A 290 26.48 16.74 -15.92
C GLU A 290 25.25 17.48 -15.37
N PRO A 291 24.11 16.78 -15.14
CA PRO A 291 22.93 17.43 -14.62
C PRO A 291 23.26 18.13 -13.30
N ALA A 292 22.86 19.41 -13.18
CA ALA A 292 23.13 20.20 -11.98
C ALA A 292 22.12 19.88 -10.89
N PRO A 293 22.48 20.04 -9.60
CA PRO A 293 21.53 19.98 -8.50
C PRO A 293 20.34 20.91 -8.71
N LEU A 294 19.14 20.43 -8.34
CA LEU A 294 17.92 21.23 -8.35
C LEU A 294 17.73 21.93 -7.02
N GLU A 295 17.21 23.17 -7.05
CA GLU A 295 16.77 23.89 -5.87
C GLU A 295 15.25 24.13 -6.00
N LEU A 296 14.46 23.53 -5.11
CA LEU A 296 13.00 23.63 -5.10
C LEU A 296 12.54 24.35 -3.84
N ASP A 297 11.81 25.43 -4.02
CA ASP A 297 11.22 26.19 -2.91
C ASP A 297 9.81 25.63 -2.59
N ALA A 298 9.52 25.33 -1.32
CA ALA A 298 8.22 24.83 -0.88
C ALA A 298 7.88 25.28 0.55
N GLU A 299 6.62 25.14 0.94
CA GLU A 299 6.21 25.32 2.34
C GLU A 299 6.53 24.09 3.17
N LYS A 300 6.32 22.89 2.59
CA LYS A 300 6.52 21.59 3.24
C LYS A 300 7.23 20.61 2.30
N VAL A 301 7.85 19.58 2.88
CA VAL A 301 8.35 18.42 2.14
C VAL A 301 7.75 17.13 2.72
N LEU A 302 7.20 16.27 1.87
CA LEU A 302 6.70 14.95 2.21
C LEU A 302 7.71 13.90 1.74
N VAL A 303 8.20 13.06 2.66
CA VAL A 303 9.09 11.95 2.32
C VAL A 303 8.28 10.65 2.29
N ALA A 304 8.24 10.00 1.12
CA ALA A 304 7.47 8.80 0.83
C ALA A 304 8.27 7.77 0.01
N VAL A 305 9.54 7.53 0.39
CA VAL A 305 10.53 6.71 -0.33
C VAL A 305 10.47 5.21 0.00
N GLY A 306 9.45 4.77 0.69
CA GLY A 306 9.24 3.38 1.05
C GLY A 306 9.07 3.14 2.55
N ARG A 307 9.03 1.86 2.91
CA ARG A 307 8.81 1.37 4.27
C ARG A 307 9.81 0.28 4.59
N ARG A 308 10.13 0.11 5.88
CA ARG A 308 10.97 -0.97 6.37
C ARG A 308 10.26 -1.78 7.44
N PRO A 309 10.52 -3.10 7.57
CA PRO A 309 9.92 -3.93 8.61
C PRO A 309 10.32 -3.42 10.01
N VAL A 310 9.42 -3.63 10.99
CA VAL A 310 9.70 -3.32 12.41
C VAL A 310 10.05 -4.61 13.13
N SER A 311 11.28 -5.07 12.96
CA SER A 311 11.87 -6.25 13.63
C SER A 311 12.89 -5.86 14.69
N ASP A 312 13.44 -4.65 14.62
CA ASP A 312 14.54 -4.14 15.44
C ASP A 312 14.14 -3.72 16.87
N THR A 313 12.84 -3.75 17.21
CA THR A 313 12.33 -3.32 18.53
C THR A 313 12.05 -4.48 19.49
N LEU A 314 12.16 -5.72 19.06
CA LEU A 314 11.65 -6.91 19.74
C LEU A 314 12.72 -7.72 20.49
N ASP A 315 14.02 -7.49 20.23
CA ASP A 315 15.14 -8.35 20.69
C ASP A 315 14.97 -9.81 20.21
N LEU A 316 14.79 -9.99 18.89
CA LEU A 316 14.53 -11.28 18.25
C LEU A 316 15.66 -12.28 18.47
N ASP A 317 16.91 -11.82 18.63
CA ASP A 317 18.06 -12.65 18.97
C ASP A 317 17.87 -13.41 20.29
N ALA A 318 17.21 -12.79 21.29
CA ALA A 318 16.90 -13.44 22.56
C ALA A 318 15.91 -14.59 22.40
N ALA A 319 15.03 -14.53 21.38
CA ALA A 319 14.10 -15.60 21.04
C ALA A 319 14.68 -16.61 20.04
N GLY A 320 15.84 -16.32 19.43
CA GLY A 320 16.46 -17.16 18.41
C GLY A 320 15.76 -17.11 17.04
N VAL A 321 15.05 -16.02 16.75
CA VAL A 321 14.33 -15.81 15.48
C VAL A 321 15.25 -15.16 14.46
N ASP A 322 15.38 -15.77 13.28
CA ASP A 322 16.19 -15.29 12.19
C ASP A 322 15.48 -14.16 11.41
N ILE A 323 16.27 -13.20 10.94
CA ILE A 323 15.86 -12.13 10.03
C ILE A 323 16.77 -12.11 8.80
N ASP A 324 16.24 -11.71 7.66
CA ASP A 324 17.01 -11.54 6.43
C ASP A 324 17.84 -10.23 6.42
N ASP A 325 18.61 -10.02 5.34
CA ASP A 325 19.46 -8.84 5.17
C ASP A 325 18.66 -7.53 5.06
N ASN A 326 17.37 -7.59 4.72
CA ASN A 326 16.45 -6.46 4.63
C ASN A 326 15.68 -6.20 5.94
N GLY A 327 15.88 -7.06 6.94
CA GLY A 327 15.24 -6.95 8.25
C GLY A 327 13.89 -7.65 8.35
N PHE A 328 13.45 -8.42 7.35
CA PHE A 328 12.24 -9.22 7.43
C PHE A 328 12.46 -10.48 8.26
N ILE A 329 11.43 -10.90 8.99
CA ILE A 329 11.42 -12.20 9.68
C ILE A 329 11.10 -13.27 8.64
N GLU A 330 12.03 -14.22 8.43
CA GLU A 330 11.85 -15.33 7.49
C GLU A 330 10.75 -16.28 7.98
N THR A 331 9.83 -16.68 7.10
CA THR A 331 8.72 -17.57 7.42
C THR A 331 8.51 -18.66 6.36
N ASP A 332 7.93 -19.78 6.77
CA ASP A 332 7.44 -20.83 5.87
C ASP A 332 6.00 -20.55 5.40
N SER A 333 5.44 -21.44 4.55
CA SER A 333 4.05 -21.35 4.08
C SER A 333 2.99 -21.49 5.18
N ARG A 334 3.39 -21.71 6.43
CA ARG A 334 2.53 -21.75 7.62
C ARG A 334 2.76 -20.57 8.55
N ALA A 335 3.43 -19.53 8.05
CA ALA A 335 3.86 -18.36 8.79
C ALA A 335 4.81 -18.67 9.98
N ARG A 336 5.45 -19.85 10.04
CA ARG A 336 6.41 -20.20 11.07
C ARG A 336 7.76 -19.57 10.79
N THR A 337 8.38 -19.07 11.85
CA THR A 337 9.76 -18.58 11.81
C THR A 337 10.77 -19.74 11.94
N SER A 338 12.05 -19.43 12.11
CA SER A 338 13.10 -20.41 12.48
C SER A 338 12.84 -21.08 13.84
N VAL A 339 11.91 -20.55 14.66
CA VAL A 339 11.50 -21.10 15.95
C VAL A 339 10.08 -21.64 15.85
N ASP A 340 9.89 -22.95 16.00
CA ASP A 340 8.65 -23.67 15.66
C ASP A 340 7.35 -23.11 16.25
N HIS A 341 7.38 -22.45 17.40
CA HIS A 341 6.22 -21.90 18.09
C HIS A 341 6.12 -20.37 18.01
N ILE A 342 7.02 -19.73 17.24
CA ILE A 342 6.97 -18.30 16.93
C ILE A 342 6.65 -18.12 15.46
N TYR A 343 5.64 -17.31 15.18
CA TYR A 343 5.12 -17.00 13.85
C TYR A 343 5.34 -15.52 13.54
N ALA A 344 5.42 -15.17 12.26
CA ALA A 344 5.43 -13.77 11.84
C ALA A 344 4.49 -13.57 10.65
N VAL A 345 3.77 -12.42 10.63
CA VAL A 345 2.73 -12.12 9.65
C VAL A 345 2.69 -10.63 9.30
N GLY A 346 2.24 -10.33 8.09
CA GLY A 346 2.13 -8.97 7.57
C GLY A 346 3.46 -8.39 7.14
N ASP A 347 3.58 -7.06 7.20
CA ASP A 347 4.73 -6.32 6.64
C ASP A 347 6.08 -6.72 7.26
N VAL A 348 6.10 -7.23 8.48
CA VAL A 348 7.34 -7.68 9.14
C VAL A 348 7.87 -8.99 8.58
N ALA A 349 7.01 -9.78 7.91
CA ALA A 349 7.32 -11.10 7.37
C ALA A 349 7.61 -11.10 5.85
N GLY A 350 7.52 -9.96 5.17
CA GLY A 350 7.90 -9.85 3.75
C GLY A 350 6.96 -9.01 2.89
N GLU A 351 7.40 -8.78 1.67
CA GLU A 351 6.65 -8.11 0.62
C GLU A 351 5.54 -9.02 0.02
N PRO A 352 4.53 -8.44 -0.62
CA PRO A 352 4.21 -7.01 -0.62
C PRO A 352 3.61 -6.56 0.73
N MET A 353 3.87 -5.32 1.14
CA MET A 353 3.35 -4.74 2.39
C MET A 353 1.88 -4.33 2.25
N LEU A 354 0.98 -5.31 2.24
CA LEU A 354 -0.46 -5.13 2.01
C LEU A 354 -1.28 -5.59 3.23
N ALA A 355 -2.23 -4.77 3.64
CA ALA A 355 -3.06 -5.03 4.82
C ALA A 355 -3.85 -6.35 4.70
N HIS A 356 -4.42 -6.65 3.52
CA HIS A 356 -5.18 -7.86 3.26
C HIS A 356 -4.29 -9.11 3.18
N LYS A 357 -3.04 -9.02 2.67
CA LYS A 357 -2.03 -10.08 2.80
C LYS A 357 -1.81 -10.42 4.27
N GLY A 358 -1.48 -9.42 5.09
CA GLY A 358 -1.26 -9.62 6.52
C GLY A 358 -2.49 -10.21 7.23
N SER A 359 -3.71 -9.78 6.87
CA SER A 359 -4.95 -10.35 7.43
C SER A 359 -5.12 -11.83 7.11
N MET A 360 -4.81 -12.24 5.88
CA MET A 360 -4.86 -13.64 5.46
C MET A 360 -3.79 -14.48 6.20
N GLU A 361 -2.56 -13.99 6.23
CA GLU A 361 -1.46 -14.65 6.95
C GLU A 361 -1.75 -14.79 8.44
N GLY A 362 -2.35 -13.77 9.06
CA GLY A 362 -2.78 -13.80 10.46
C GLY A 362 -3.82 -14.90 10.74
N GLN A 363 -4.77 -15.10 9.84
CA GLN A 363 -5.74 -16.20 9.95
C GLN A 363 -5.04 -17.55 9.84
N VAL A 364 -4.14 -17.73 8.85
CA VAL A 364 -3.37 -18.96 8.66
C VAL A 364 -2.54 -19.27 9.91
N ALA A 365 -1.81 -18.31 10.46
CA ALA A 365 -1.01 -18.51 11.67
C ALA A 365 -1.86 -18.98 12.86
N ALA A 366 -3.01 -18.34 13.10
CA ALA A 366 -3.95 -18.72 14.17
C ALA A 366 -4.51 -20.14 13.97
N GLU A 367 -4.88 -20.50 12.74
CA GLU A 367 -5.39 -21.83 12.40
C GLU A 367 -4.32 -22.92 12.53
N VAL A 368 -3.09 -22.65 12.13
CA VAL A 368 -1.96 -23.58 12.30
C VAL A 368 -1.67 -23.81 13.78
N ILE A 369 -1.69 -22.76 14.62
CA ILE A 369 -1.53 -22.87 16.07
C ILE A 369 -2.64 -23.74 16.68
N ALA A 370 -3.88 -23.59 16.24
CA ALA A 370 -5.01 -24.39 16.67
C ALA A 370 -4.98 -25.85 16.15
N GLY A 371 -4.00 -26.21 15.30
CA GLY A 371 -3.84 -27.55 14.74
C GLY A 371 -4.65 -27.82 13.47
N GLU A 372 -5.21 -26.79 12.86
CA GLU A 372 -5.91 -26.89 11.57
C GLU A 372 -4.90 -27.05 10.42
N PRO A 373 -5.28 -27.74 9.31
CA PRO A 373 -4.42 -27.93 8.15
C PRO A 373 -4.44 -26.67 7.23
N SER A 374 -3.98 -25.54 7.75
CA SER A 374 -3.95 -24.26 7.02
C SER A 374 -2.56 -23.95 6.49
N ALA A 375 -2.49 -23.24 5.36
CA ALA A 375 -1.26 -22.76 4.75
C ALA A 375 -1.53 -21.49 3.91
N ILE A 376 -0.49 -20.72 3.67
CA ILE A 376 -0.47 -19.59 2.74
C ILE A 376 -0.34 -20.20 1.35
N ASP A 377 -1.43 -20.25 0.59
CA ASP A 377 -1.54 -20.90 -0.73
C ASP A 377 -2.38 -20.10 -1.74
N TYR A 378 -2.62 -18.82 -1.49
CA TYR A 378 -3.34 -17.96 -2.42
C TYR A 378 -2.63 -17.90 -3.79
N GLN A 379 -3.41 -18.00 -4.88
CA GLN A 379 -2.94 -17.88 -6.25
C GLN A 379 -2.99 -16.42 -6.73
N ALA A 380 -3.82 -15.60 -6.09
CA ALA A 380 -4.07 -14.23 -6.46
C ALA A 380 -3.93 -13.30 -5.25
N MET A 381 -2.99 -12.35 -5.32
CA MET A 381 -2.85 -11.27 -4.35
C MET A 381 -3.07 -9.95 -5.07
N PRO A 382 -4.25 -9.31 -4.92
CA PRO A 382 -4.52 -8.03 -5.60
C PRO A 382 -3.72 -6.90 -4.96
N ALA A 383 -3.26 -5.97 -5.79
CA ALA A 383 -2.65 -4.72 -5.36
C ALA A 383 -3.38 -3.54 -5.99
N VAL A 384 -3.52 -2.45 -5.23
CA VAL A 384 -4.24 -1.25 -5.69
C VAL A 384 -3.46 0.01 -5.33
N VAL A 385 -3.39 0.93 -6.30
CA VAL A 385 -2.95 2.31 -6.10
C VAL A 385 -4.16 3.22 -6.31
N PHE A 386 -4.50 4.00 -5.30
CA PHE A 386 -5.67 4.89 -5.31
C PHE A 386 -5.31 6.29 -5.86
N THR A 387 -4.58 6.30 -6.97
CA THR A 387 -4.40 7.50 -7.78
C THR A 387 -5.68 7.81 -8.57
N ASP A 388 -5.67 8.87 -9.35
CA ASP A 388 -6.72 9.21 -10.30
C ASP A 388 -6.11 9.20 -11.72
N PRO A 389 -6.51 8.23 -12.58
CA PRO A 389 -7.34 7.05 -12.27
C PRO A 389 -6.65 6.04 -11.34
N GLU A 390 -7.44 5.15 -10.73
CA GLU A 390 -6.92 4.03 -9.92
C GLU A 390 -6.16 3.02 -10.80
N ILE A 391 -5.15 2.35 -10.19
CA ILE A 391 -4.53 1.14 -10.77
C ILE A 391 -4.85 -0.03 -9.85
N ALA A 392 -5.28 -1.16 -10.44
CA ALA A 392 -5.41 -2.43 -9.74
C ALA A 392 -4.79 -3.56 -10.54
N THR A 393 -4.05 -4.44 -9.89
CA THR A 393 -3.39 -5.60 -10.50
C THR A 393 -3.67 -6.85 -9.67
N VAL A 394 -3.70 -8.01 -10.33
CA VAL A 394 -3.82 -9.31 -9.68
C VAL A 394 -3.22 -10.40 -10.55
N GLY A 395 -2.51 -11.35 -9.94
CA GLY A 395 -1.85 -12.45 -10.64
C GLY A 395 -0.62 -12.00 -11.44
N MET A 396 -0.34 -12.66 -12.56
CA MET A 396 0.86 -12.47 -13.36
C MET A 396 0.69 -11.33 -14.37
N THR A 397 1.73 -10.55 -14.57
CA THR A 397 1.86 -9.71 -15.77
C THR A 397 2.13 -10.58 -16.99
N GLU A 398 2.07 -10.01 -18.19
CA GLU A 398 2.45 -10.70 -19.42
C GLU A 398 3.91 -11.17 -19.39
N THR A 399 4.79 -10.34 -18.80
CA THR A 399 6.21 -10.67 -18.61
C THR A 399 6.39 -11.80 -17.60
N ASP A 400 5.74 -11.74 -16.44
CA ASP A 400 5.81 -12.80 -15.42
C ASP A 400 5.33 -14.15 -15.98
N ALA A 401 4.25 -14.14 -16.75
CA ALA A 401 3.71 -15.35 -17.37
C ALA A 401 4.68 -15.94 -18.40
N ALA A 402 5.30 -15.09 -19.23
CA ALA A 402 6.32 -15.52 -20.19
C ALA A 402 7.57 -16.09 -19.49
N ASP A 403 8.04 -15.47 -18.41
CA ASP A 403 9.16 -15.94 -17.60
C ASP A 403 8.84 -17.27 -16.89
N ALA A 404 7.58 -17.46 -16.50
CA ALA A 404 7.08 -18.73 -15.96
C ALA A 404 6.91 -19.83 -17.03
N GLY A 405 7.07 -19.50 -18.33
CA GLY A 405 7.03 -20.43 -19.45
C GLY A 405 5.64 -20.66 -20.05
N PHE A 406 4.70 -19.75 -19.78
CA PHE A 406 3.38 -19.78 -20.42
C PHE A 406 3.42 -19.07 -21.79
N ASP A 407 2.81 -19.67 -22.79
CA ASP A 407 2.37 -18.95 -23.98
C ASP A 407 1.07 -18.22 -23.63
N THR A 408 0.98 -16.91 -23.92
CA THR A 408 -0.10 -16.06 -23.41
C THR A 408 -0.95 -15.45 -24.52
N VAL A 409 -2.23 -15.29 -24.23
CA VAL A 409 -3.15 -14.42 -24.98
C VAL A 409 -3.60 -13.27 -24.07
N VAL A 410 -3.64 -12.06 -24.64
CA VAL A 410 -3.99 -10.84 -23.91
C VAL A 410 -5.23 -10.21 -24.50
N GLY A 411 -6.21 -9.91 -23.66
CA GLY A 411 -7.40 -9.16 -24.04
C GLY A 411 -7.46 -7.81 -23.35
N THR A 412 -7.85 -6.79 -24.07
CA THR A 412 -7.93 -5.42 -23.57
C THR A 412 -9.24 -4.76 -23.96
N PHE A 413 -9.89 -4.09 -22.98
CA PHE A 413 -11.08 -3.28 -23.24
C PHE A 413 -10.91 -1.86 -22.67
N PRO A 414 -10.90 -0.82 -23.52
CA PRO A 414 -10.74 0.56 -23.07
C PRO A 414 -12.03 1.13 -22.50
N PHE A 415 -11.98 1.83 -21.38
CA PHE A 415 -13.15 2.46 -20.73
C PHE A 415 -13.87 3.48 -21.63
N ARG A 416 -13.18 4.11 -22.58
CA ARG A 416 -13.81 4.98 -23.60
C ARG A 416 -14.84 4.26 -24.49
N ALA A 417 -14.86 2.93 -24.51
CA ALA A 417 -15.87 2.13 -25.20
C ALA A 417 -17.01 1.70 -24.26
N SER A 418 -16.88 1.93 -22.94
CA SER A 418 -17.90 1.59 -21.94
C SER A 418 -18.95 2.70 -21.85
N GLY A 419 -20.21 2.33 -22.08
CA GLY A 419 -21.34 3.26 -21.91
C GLY A 419 -21.44 3.82 -20.47
N ARG A 420 -21.11 3.01 -19.46
CA ARG A 420 -21.13 3.44 -18.06
C ARG A 420 -20.02 4.45 -17.79
N ALA A 421 -18.79 4.19 -18.20
CA ALA A 421 -17.66 5.11 -18.04
C ALA A 421 -17.95 6.47 -18.68
N LEU A 422 -18.56 6.49 -19.88
CA LEU A 422 -18.97 7.74 -20.52
C LEU A 422 -20.05 8.50 -19.73
N THR A 423 -20.93 7.81 -19.00
CA THR A 423 -21.98 8.48 -18.19
C THR A 423 -21.45 9.07 -16.90
N THR A 424 -20.31 8.61 -16.39
CA THR A 424 -19.63 9.18 -15.22
C THR A 424 -18.69 10.32 -15.58
N GLY A 425 -18.26 10.38 -16.86
CA GLY A 425 -17.22 11.30 -17.31
C GLY A 425 -15.81 10.74 -17.11
N GLU A 426 -15.68 9.54 -16.54
CA GLU A 426 -14.42 8.85 -16.22
C GLU A 426 -14.20 7.73 -17.22
N SER A 427 -13.49 8.00 -18.32
CA SER A 427 -13.32 7.05 -19.43
C SER A 427 -11.86 6.77 -19.80
N ASP A 428 -10.92 7.30 -19.03
CA ASP A 428 -9.51 7.04 -19.20
C ASP A 428 -9.14 5.65 -18.68
N GLY A 429 -8.23 4.99 -19.41
CA GLY A 429 -7.74 3.67 -19.02
C GLY A 429 -8.46 2.49 -19.67
N PHE A 430 -8.25 1.31 -19.09
CA PHE A 430 -8.67 0.02 -19.67
C PHE A 430 -8.67 -1.11 -18.64
N VAL A 431 -9.30 -2.22 -19.00
CA VAL A 431 -9.13 -3.54 -18.38
C VAL A 431 -8.26 -4.40 -19.30
N LYS A 432 -7.21 -5.03 -18.76
CA LYS A 432 -6.32 -5.98 -19.43
C LYS A 432 -6.37 -7.31 -18.69
N ILE A 433 -6.57 -8.42 -19.45
CA ILE A 433 -6.53 -9.79 -18.91
C ILE A 433 -5.42 -10.55 -19.63
N VAL A 434 -4.61 -11.25 -18.86
CA VAL A 434 -3.58 -12.16 -19.35
C VAL A 434 -4.04 -13.59 -19.08
N ALA A 435 -4.07 -14.42 -20.10
CA ALA A 435 -4.45 -15.82 -19.97
C ALA A 435 -3.49 -16.73 -20.74
N GLU A 436 -3.44 -17.98 -20.34
CA GLU A 436 -2.71 -19.03 -21.04
C GLU A 436 -3.38 -19.32 -22.38
N GLU A 437 -2.60 -19.50 -23.47
CA GLU A 437 -3.11 -19.56 -24.83
C GLU A 437 -3.88 -20.87 -25.13
N ASP A 438 -3.41 -22.02 -24.63
CA ASP A 438 -3.91 -23.33 -25.00
C ASP A 438 -5.26 -23.67 -24.33
N GLU A 439 -5.37 -23.52 -23.02
CA GLU A 439 -6.54 -23.89 -22.21
C GLU A 439 -7.34 -22.66 -21.73
N GLY A 440 -6.78 -21.45 -21.90
CA GLY A 440 -7.45 -20.18 -21.60
C GLY A 440 -7.56 -19.83 -20.14
N TYR A 441 -6.79 -20.46 -19.23
CA TYR A 441 -6.80 -20.11 -17.82
C TYR A 441 -6.37 -18.67 -17.58
N VAL A 442 -7.13 -17.93 -16.80
CA VAL A 442 -6.78 -16.55 -16.42
C VAL A 442 -5.57 -16.59 -15.49
N LEU A 443 -4.47 -15.99 -15.91
CA LEU A 443 -3.20 -15.94 -15.16
C LEU A 443 -3.05 -14.64 -14.39
N GLY A 444 -3.58 -13.54 -14.93
CA GLY A 444 -3.49 -12.24 -14.31
C GLY A 444 -4.35 -11.19 -14.98
N ALA A 445 -4.44 -10.05 -14.33
CA ALA A 445 -5.16 -8.90 -14.86
C ALA A 445 -4.60 -7.59 -14.31
N SER A 446 -4.75 -6.55 -15.13
CA SER A 446 -4.40 -5.18 -14.78
C SER A 446 -5.51 -4.24 -15.21
N ILE A 447 -5.89 -3.33 -14.35
CA ILE A 447 -6.94 -2.36 -14.60
C ILE A 447 -6.38 -0.97 -14.25
N VAL A 448 -6.52 -0.03 -15.17
CA VAL A 448 -6.32 1.39 -14.86
C VAL A 448 -7.58 2.12 -15.26
N GLY A 449 -8.23 2.81 -14.32
CA GLY A 449 -9.50 3.49 -14.59
C GLY A 449 -10.39 3.64 -13.36
N PRO A 450 -11.65 4.07 -13.57
CA PRO A 450 -12.59 4.27 -12.48
C PRO A 450 -12.94 2.95 -11.79
N GLU A 451 -12.97 2.97 -10.45
CA GLU A 451 -13.35 1.82 -9.61
C GLU A 451 -12.50 0.56 -9.89
N ALA A 452 -11.24 0.72 -10.32
CA ALA A 452 -10.35 -0.41 -10.58
C ALA A 452 -10.17 -1.29 -9.34
N SER A 453 -10.14 -0.68 -8.15
CA SER A 453 -10.08 -1.33 -6.84
C SER A 453 -11.23 -2.31 -6.58
N GLU A 454 -12.42 -2.01 -7.06
CA GLU A 454 -13.61 -2.88 -6.91
C GLU A 454 -13.67 -3.94 -8.04
N LEU A 455 -13.28 -3.55 -9.27
CA LEU A 455 -13.36 -4.43 -10.44
C LEU A 455 -12.37 -5.60 -10.38
N VAL A 456 -11.20 -5.41 -9.77
CA VAL A 456 -10.14 -6.42 -9.68
C VAL A 456 -10.56 -7.66 -8.88
N ALA A 457 -11.54 -7.52 -7.99
CA ALA A 457 -12.01 -8.62 -7.13
C ALA A 457 -12.61 -9.79 -7.92
N GLU A 458 -13.32 -9.52 -9.02
CA GLU A 458 -13.87 -10.55 -9.90
C GLU A 458 -12.75 -11.37 -10.58
N LEU A 459 -11.70 -10.70 -11.03
CA LEU A 459 -10.55 -11.34 -11.67
C LEU A 459 -9.69 -12.10 -10.67
N GLY A 460 -9.54 -11.58 -9.44
CA GLY A 460 -8.93 -12.32 -8.33
C GLY A 460 -9.68 -13.62 -8.05
N LEU A 461 -11.00 -13.58 -7.98
CA LEU A 461 -11.83 -14.78 -7.82
C LEU A 461 -11.69 -15.75 -9.01
N ALA A 462 -11.61 -15.23 -10.23
CA ALA A 462 -11.42 -16.06 -11.42
C ALA A 462 -10.10 -16.83 -11.35
N ILE A 463 -8.99 -16.18 -10.97
CA ILE A 463 -7.68 -16.82 -10.81
C ILE A 463 -7.72 -17.88 -9.70
N GLU A 464 -8.25 -17.55 -8.53
CA GLU A 464 -8.35 -18.49 -7.40
C GLU A 464 -9.16 -19.75 -7.72
N LEU A 465 -10.17 -19.64 -8.58
CA LEU A 465 -11.00 -20.78 -9.03
C LEU A 465 -10.43 -21.51 -10.23
N GLY A 466 -9.34 -21.03 -10.86
CA GLY A 466 -8.84 -21.57 -12.12
C GLY A 466 -9.84 -21.40 -13.25
N ALA A 467 -10.52 -20.25 -13.32
CA ALA A 467 -11.47 -19.95 -14.39
C ALA A 467 -10.74 -19.66 -15.69
N THR A 468 -11.46 -19.92 -16.80
CA THR A 468 -10.99 -19.65 -18.15
C THR A 468 -11.55 -18.33 -18.70
N LEU A 469 -10.99 -17.84 -19.81
CA LEU A 469 -11.53 -16.69 -20.55
C LEU A 469 -13.01 -16.92 -20.94
N GLU A 470 -13.39 -18.15 -21.33
CA GLU A 470 -14.77 -18.49 -21.65
C GLU A 470 -15.69 -18.38 -20.44
N ASP A 471 -15.23 -18.75 -19.25
CA ASP A 471 -16.01 -18.60 -18.02
C ASP A 471 -16.29 -17.12 -17.72
N VAL A 472 -15.27 -16.26 -17.84
CA VAL A 472 -15.41 -14.80 -17.65
C VAL A 472 -16.30 -14.20 -18.73
N ALA A 473 -16.06 -14.51 -20.02
CA ALA A 473 -16.83 -13.99 -21.15
C ALA A 473 -18.29 -14.43 -21.14
N SER A 474 -18.59 -15.65 -20.64
CA SER A 474 -19.97 -16.16 -20.55
C SER A 474 -20.73 -15.68 -19.32
N THR A 475 -20.05 -15.05 -18.35
CA THR A 475 -20.69 -14.49 -17.17
C THR A 475 -21.47 -13.24 -17.54
N VAL A 476 -22.80 -13.25 -17.26
CA VAL A 476 -23.69 -12.15 -17.63
C VAL A 476 -23.53 -11.01 -16.61
N HIS A 477 -23.08 -9.87 -17.08
CA HIS A 477 -22.97 -8.64 -16.28
C HIS A 477 -24.21 -7.77 -16.41
N THR A 478 -24.49 -6.97 -15.38
CA THR A 478 -25.60 -6.02 -15.41
C THR A 478 -25.28 -4.82 -16.29
N HIS A 479 -26.26 -4.37 -17.08
CA HIS A 479 -26.13 -3.22 -17.98
C HIS A 479 -26.86 -1.97 -17.46
N PRO A 480 -26.25 -0.76 -17.47
CA PRO A 480 -24.86 -0.49 -17.78
C PRO A 480 -24.00 -0.45 -16.49
N THR A 481 -22.86 -1.11 -16.50
CA THR A 481 -21.89 -1.12 -15.39
C THR A 481 -20.46 -1.09 -15.91
N LEU A 482 -19.49 -0.73 -15.03
CA LEU A 482 -18.08 -0.80 -15.35
C LEU A 482 -17.59 -2.27 -15.44
N SER A 483 -18.22 -3.19 -14.68
CA SER A 483 -17.83 -4.60 -14.69
C SER A 483 -18.08 -5.30 -16.04
N GLU A 484 -18.95 -4.75 -16.92
CA GLU A 484 -19.04 -5.24 -18.33
C GLU A 484 -17.70 -5.16 -19.05
N SER A 485 -16.80 -4.23 -18.63
CA SER A 485 -15.47 -4.09 -19.23
C SER A 485 -14.58 -5.30 -18.97
N VAL A 486 -14.81 -6.04 -17.89
CA VAL A 486 -14.11 -7.30 -17.57
C VAL A 486 -14.51 -8.38 -18.58
N MET A 487 -15.82 -8.57 -18.79
CA MET A 487 -16.35 -9.51 -19.79
C MET A 487 -15.84 -9.17 -21.20
N GLU A 488 -15.91 -7.92 -21.61
CA GLU A 488 -15.47 -7.45 -22.93
C GLU A 488 -13.96 -7.63 -23.14
N ALA A 489 -13.13 -7.50 -22.10
CA ALA A 489 -11.71 -7.80 -22.18
C ALA A 489 -11.46 -9.30 -22.40
N ALA A 490 -12.21 -10.18 -21.74
CA ALA A 490 -12.15 -11.62 -21.99
C ALA A 490 -12.64 -11.98 -23.41
N GLU A 491 -13.74 -11.40 -23.89
CA GLU A 491 -14.21 -11.57 -25.27
C GLU A 491 -13.17 -11.07 -26.31
N ASN A 492 -12.44 -9.99 -25.97
CA ASN A 492 -11.37 -9.48 -26.83
C ASN A 492 -10.22 -10.48 -26.95
N ALA A 493 -9.79 -11.10 -25.83
CA ALA A 493 -8.77 -12.14 -25.84
C ALA A 493 -9.19 -13.35 -26.71
N LEU A 494 -10.47 -13.70 -26.64
CA LEU A 494 -11.05 -14.80 -27.47
C LEU A 494 -11.28 -14.42 -28.95
N GLY A 495 -11.05 -13.16 -29.33
CA GLY A 495 -11.32 -12.66 -30.69
C GLY A 495 -12.81 -12.46 -31.00
N HIS A 496 -13.66 -12.36 -29.99
CA HIS A 496 -15.12 -12.24 -30.09
C HIS A 496 -15.67 -10.89 -29.68
N ALA A 497 -14.80 -9.91 -29.35
CA ALA A 497 -15.23 -8.59 -28.90
C ALA A 497 -16.23 -7.93 -29.83
N ILE A 498 -17.27 -7.34 -29.23
CA ILE A 498 -18.35 -6.67 -29.97
C ILE A 498 -18.18 -5.16 -29.97
N HIS A 499 -17.77 -4.59 -28.81
CA HIS A 499 -17.71 -3.15 -28.63
C HIS A 499 -16.28 -2.57 -28.75
N THR A 500 -15.30 -3.41 -29.07
CA THR A 500 -13.93 -3.00 -29.44
C THR A 500 -13.41 -3.82 -30.62
N LEU A 501 -12.26 -3.45 -31.17
CA LEU A 501 -11.66 -4.18 -32.28
C LEU A 501 -10.92 -5.43 -31.78
N ASN A 502 -11.21 -6.57 -32.36
CA ASN A 502 -10.40 -7.77 -32.19
C ASN A 502 -9.04 -7.56 -32.88
N ARG A 503 -7.96 -7.85 -32.17
CA ARG A 503 -6.58 -7.72 -32.67
C ARG A 503 -5.98 -9.09 -32.93
#